data_70b3b8e4f9f5306d2999a97a4dbf3c89
#
_entry.id   70b3b8e4f9f5306d2999a97a4dbf3c89
#
_cell.length_a   1.000
_cell.length_b   1.000
_cell.length_c   1.000
_cell.angle_alpha   90.00
_cell.angle_beta   90.00
_cell.angle_gamma   90.00
#
_symmetry.space_group_name_H-M   'P 1'
#
loop_
_entity.id
_entity.type
_entity.pdbx_description
1 polymer ?
#
loop_
_entity_poly.entity_id
_entity_poly.type
_entity_poly.pdbx_seq_one_letter_code
_entity_poly.pdbx_strand_id
1 'polypeptide(L)'
;IKKNDIDSILSLCDDLISNKGAAFGITVARDVATSYQELSLENKLVFFKRINEKYKASFTEVDQVIDLYKNSPNEKTLSNLFKASEGKRRELFNRMNMAPNGTSIIVKLREDLLKMLKDNKDLRVLDDDLRYLFKGWFNPGFLKLEKITWDSKAAVLEKIIKYERVHQIKDMTELKRRLGEDRRFFSYFHPALEDEPIIFVQVALTKGLGKSIQELMKPKNNEEKSYDTATFYSISNCQEGLSRVTLGNFLIKRVVFEIQEELPHIKNFGTLSPIPGFADWFTYLEETKIKNIL
;
A
#
# COMPACT_ATOMS: atom_id res chain seq x y z
N ILE A 1 -26.65 -19.33 2.25
CA ILE A 1 -25.45 -19.57 3.10
C ILE A 1 -25.77 -18.98 4.47
N LYS A 2 -25.62 -19.76 5.55
CA LYS A 2 -25.78 -19.21 6.91
C LYS A 2 -24.74 -18.09 7.11
N LYS A 3 -25.18 -16.87 7.44
CA LYS A 3 -24.30 -15.76 7.77
C LYS A 3 -23.30 -16.19 8.85
N ASN A 4 -22.00 -16.00 8.59
CA ASN A 4 -20.88 -16.31 9.51
C ASN A 4 -20.43 -17.79 9.64
N ASP A 5 -20.70 -18.63 8.67
CA ASP A 5 -20.18 -20.01 8.68
C ASP A 5 -18.81 -20.09 7.97
N ILE A 6 -17.75 -20.24 8.76
CA ILE A 6 -16.36 -20.35 8.27
C ILE A 6 -16.18 -21.58 7.36
N ASP A 7 -16.80 -22.70 7.68
CA ASP A 7 -16.67 -23.92 6.88
C ASP A 7 -17.32 -23.77 5.50
N SER A 8 -18.41 -23.03 5.40
CA SER A 8 -19.02 -22.68 4.11
C SER A 8 -18.09 -21.79 3.28
N ILE A 9 -17.43 -20.78 3.87
CA ILE A 9 -16.47 -19.93 3.16
C ILE A 9 -15.25 -20.74 2.70
N LEU A 10 -14.74 -21.66 3.51
CA LEU A 10 -13.64 -22.53 3.15
C LEU A 10 -14.00 -23.51 2.03
N SER A 11 -15.25 -24.00 1.98
CA SER A 11 -15.75 -24.80 0.86
C SER A 11 -15.76 -23.96 -0.44
N LEU A 12 -16.22 -22.71 -0.38
CA LEU A 12 -16.14 -21.80 -1.53
C LEU A 12 -14.68 -21.54 -1.96
N CYS A 13 -13.74 -21.43 -1.03
CA CYS A 13 -12.32 -21.30 -1.35
C CYS A 13 -11.77 -22.55 -2.07
N ASP A 14 -12.19 -23.76 -1.68
CA ASP A 14 -11.84 -25.00 -2.38
C ASP A 14 -12.40 -25.02 -3.80
N ASP A 15 -13.66 -24.64 -3.95
CA ASP A 15 -14.30 -24.53 -5.26
C ASP A 15 -13.58 -23.49 -6.14
N LEU A 16 -13.16 -22.37 -5.55
CA LEU A 16 -12.44 -21.32 -6.25
C LEU A 16 -11.08 -21.78 -6.78
N ILE A 17 -10.35 -22.61 -6.02
CA ILE A 17 -9.05 -23.17 -6.45
C ILE A 17 -9.27 -24.32 -7.46
N SER A 18 -10.43 -24.96 -7.45
CA SER A 18 -10.73 -26.03 -8.41
C SER A 18 -10.89 -25.49 -9.84
N ASN A 19 -10.40 -26.25 -10.83
CA ASN A 19 -10.43 -25.84 -12.25
C ASN A 19 -11.82 -26.04 -12.89
N LYS A 20 -12.85 -25.31 -12.44
CA LYS A 20 -14.24 -25.43 -12.95
C LYS A 20 -14.62 -24.38 -14.02
N GLY A 21 -13.64 -23.70 -14.64
CA GLY A 21 -13.89 -22.71 -15.70
C GLY A 21 -14.00 -21.26 -15.20
N ALA A 22 -13.72 -20.28 -16.10
CA ALA A 22 -13.56 -18.87 -15.74
C ALA A 22 -14.84 -18.20 -15.21
N ALA A 23 -15.99 -18.45 -15.85
CA ALA A 23 -17.25 -17.83 -15.43
C ALA A 23 -17.69 -18.31 -14.03
N PHE A 24 -17.50 -19.58 -13.74
CA PHE A 24 -17.74 -20.17 -12.42
C PHE A 24 -16.79 -19.52 -11.40
N GLY A 25 -15.49 -19.37 -11.75
CA GLY A 25 -14.48 -18.77 -10.89
C GLY A 25 -14.83 -17.35 -10.45
N ILE A 26 -15.33 -16.49 -11.36
CA ILE A 26 -15.74 -15.11 -11.02
C ILE A 26 -16.91 -15.11 -10.03
N THR A 27 -17.90 -15.99 -10.22
CA THR A 27 -19.05 -16.08 -9.33
C THR A 27 -18.63 -16.53 -7.93
N VAL A 28 -17.82 -17.58 -7.84
CA VAL A 28 -17.32 -18.09 -6.56
C VAL A 28 -16.40 -17.08 -5.88
N ALA A 29 -15.53 -16.38 -6.65
CA ALA A 29 -14.68 -15.31 -6.11
C ALA A 29 -15.51 -14.22 -5.45
N ARG A 30 -16.60 -13.78 -6.11
CA ARG A 30 -17.54 -12.80 -5.54
C ARG A 30 -18.16 -13.32 -4.24
N ASP A 31 -18.59 -14.58 -4.22
CA ASP A 31 -19.26 -15.16 -3.05
C ASP A 31 -18.28 -15.30 -1.87
N VAL A 32 -17.02 -15.71 -2.12
CA VAL A 32 -15.95 -15.71 -1.10
C VAL A 32 -15.72 -14.30 -0.57
N ALA A 33 -15.56 -13.31 -1.46
CA ALA A 33 -15.30 -11.93 -1.11
C ALA A 33 -16.43 -11.32 -0.25
N THR A 34 -17.68 -11.53 -0.65
CA THR A 34 -18.86 -11.05 0.09
C THR A 34 -18.96 -11.71 1.46
N SER A 35 -18.79 -13.04 1.50
CA SER A 35 -18.86 -13.79 2.78
C SER A 35 -17.74 -13.36 3.73
N TYR A 36 -16.53 -13.10 3.23
CA TYR A 36 -15.43 -12.58 4.05
C TYR A 36 -15.75 -11.20 4.64
N GLN A 37 -16.32 -10.29 3.85
CA GLN A 37 -16.65 -8.94 4.31
C GLN A 37 -17.69 -8.95 5.45
N GLU A 38 -18.59 -9.92 5.46
CA GLU A 38 -19.63 -10.08 6.49
C GLU A 38 -19.11 -10.70 7.79
N LEU A 39 -17.88 -11.24 7.83
CA LEU A 39 -17.30 -11.83 9.03
C LEU A 39 -17.04 -10.79 10.12
N SER A 40 -17.30 -11.18 11.38
CA SER A 40 -16.80 -10.47 12.56
C SER A 40 -15.27 -10.51 12.61
N LEU A 41 -14.65 -9.60 13.36
CA LEU A 41 -13.19 -9.60 13.53
C LEU A 41 -12.65 -10.93 14.08
N GLU A 42 -13.39 -11.54 15.02
CA GLU A 42 -13.03 -12.85 15.58
C GLU A 42 -13.07 -13.93 14.51
N ASN A 43 -14.12 -13.98 13.70
CA ASN A 43 -14.25 -14.95 12.61
C ASN A 43 -13.25 -14.70 11.48
N LYS A 44 -12.85 -13.46 11.23
CA LYS A 44 -11.74 -13.16 10.32
C LYS A 44 -10.42 -13.77 10.79
N LEU A 45 -10.13 -13.72 12.08
CA LEU A 45 -8.96 -14.39 12.64
C LEU A 45 -9.02 -15.91 12.44
N VAL A 46 -10.18 -16.52 12.71
CA VAL A 46 -10.38 -17.97 12.45
C VAL A 46 -10.18 -18.28 10.97
N PHE A 47 -10.74 -17.48 10.06
CA PHE A 47 -10.55 -17.62 8.63
C PHE A 47 -9.06 -17.58 8.25
N PHE A 48 -8.30 -16.60 8.72
CA PHE A 48 -6.86 -16.51 8.44
C PHE A 48 -6.09 -17.74 8.93
N LYS A 49 -6.35 -18.20 10.13
CA LYS A 49 -5.72 -19.43 10.67
C LYS A 49 -6.03 -20.64 9.82
N ARG A 50 -7.29 -20.80 9.42
CA ARG A 50 -7.74 -21.94 8.62
C ARG A 50 -7.16 -21.93 7.20
N ILE A 51 -7.14 -20.78 6.50
CA ILE A 51 -6.52 -20.70 5.17
C ILE A 51 -5.00 -20.85 5.24
N ASN A 52 -4.35 -20.35 6.30
CA ASN A 52 -2.93 -20.54 6.51
C ASN A 52 -2.56 -22.03 6.59
N GLU A 53 -3.29 -22.77 7.38
CA GLU A 53 -3.05 -24.21 7.57
C GLU A 53 -3.44 -25.03 6.34
N LYS A 54 -4.62 -24.76 5.75
CA LYS A 54 -5.18 -25.54 4.67
C LYS A 54 -4.44 -25.42 3.35
N TYR A 55 -3.94 -24.21 3.03
CA TYR A 55 -3.34 -23.90 1.72
C TYR A 55 -1.82 -23.69 1.78
N LYS A 56 -1.16 -24.16 2.84
CA LYS A 56 0.30 -24.21 2.91
C LYS A 56 0.87 -25.24 1.93
N ALA A 57 2.15 -25.14 1.61
CA ALA A 57 2.84 -26.18 0.85
C ALA A 57 2.79 -27.51 1.61
N SER A 58 2.65 -28.59 0.87
CA SER A 58 2.74 -29.95 1.43
C SER A 58 4.20 -30.33 1.64
N PHE A 59 4.63 -30.42 2.90
CA PHE A 59 6.01 -30.81 3.19
C PHE A 59 6.37 -32.18 2.62
N THR A 60 5.43 -33.14 2.65
CA THR A 60 5.64 -34.49 2.05
C THR A 60 5.87 -34.38 0.55
N GLU A 61 5.11 -33.55 -0.16
CA GLU A 61 5.30 -33.34 -1.59
C GLU A 61 6.62 -32.64 -1.90
N VAL A 62 6.98 -31.64 -1.10
CA VAL A 62 8.27 -30.95 -1.20
C VAL A 62 9.42 -31.91 -1.02
N ASP A 63 9.39 -32.78 -0.01
CA ASP A 63 10.44 -33.78 0.23
C ASP A 63 10.60 -34.74 -0.96
N GLN A 64 9.49 -35.21 -1.51
CA GLN A 64 9.52 -36.07 -2.72
C GLN A 64 10.17 -35.39 -3.92
N VAL A 65 9.86 -34.13 -4.14
CA VAL A 65 10.41 -33.37 -5.28
C VAL A 65 11.87 -32.96 -5.02
N ILE A 66 12.28 -32.74 -3.76
CA ILE A 66 13.68 -32.56 -3.38
C ILE A 66 14.50 -33.80 -3.77
N ASP A 67 14.00 -35.00 -3.49
CA ASP A 67 14.69 -36.26 -3.85
C ASP A 67 14.79 -36.43 -5.35
N LEU A 68 13.73 -36.14 -6.09
CA LEU A 68 13.77 -36.13 -7.56
C LEU A 68 14.80 -35.16 -8.12
N TYR A 69 14.90 -33.94 -7.56
CA TYR A 69 15.89 -32.96 -7.96
C TYR A 69 17.30 -33.44 -7.66
N LYS A 70 17.56 -34.00 -6.46
CA LYS A 70 18.88 -34.49 -6.07
C LYS A 70 19.33 -35.66 -6.99
N ASN A 71 18.41 -36.54 -7.38
CA ASN A 71 18.71 -37.70 -8.23
C ASN A 71 18.91 -37.30 -9.71
N SER A 72 18.31 -36.25 -10.18
CA SER A 72 18.39 -35.77 -11.56
C SER A 72 18.29 -34.24 -11.65
N PRO A 73 19.37 -33.50 -11.29
CA PRO A 73 19.37 -32.05 -11.31
C PRO A 73 19.27 -31.52 -12.75
N ASN A 74 18.15 -30.84 -13.06
CA ASN A 74 17.91 -30.17 -14.32
C ASN A 74 16.81 -29.10 -14.14
N GLU A 75 16.61 -28.23 -15.16
CA GLU A 75 15.62 -27.16 -15.15
C GLU A 75 14.19 -27.64 -14.85
N LYS A 76 13.81 -28.83 -15.34
CA LYS A 76 12.47 -29.40 -15.12
C LYS A 76 12.28 -29.79 -13.66
N THR A 77 13.24 -30.50 -13.07
CA THR A 77 13.17 -30.91 -11.66
C THR A 77 13.30 -29.70 -10.71
N LEU A 78 14.08 -28.70 -11.07
CA LEU A 78 14.15 -27.41 -10.33
C LEU A 78 12.81 -26.66 -10.39
N SER A 79 12.19 -26.58 -11.57
CA SER A 79 10.86 -25.96 -11.73
C SER A 79 9.78 -26.68 -10.91
N ASN A 80 9.83 -28.02 -10.85
CA ASN A 80 8.91 -28.81 -10.04
C ASN A 80 9.09 -28.53 -8.55
N LEU A 81 10.34 -28.43 -8.08
CA LEU A 81 10.65 -28.09 -6.69
C LEU A 81 10.10 -26.70 -6.34
N PHE A 82 10.26 -25.74 -7.25
CA PHE A 82 9.75 -24.38 -7.06
C PHE A 82 8.22 -24.38 -6.92
N LYS A 83 7.52 -25.12 -7.79
CA LYS A 83 6.06 -25.27 -7.75
C LYS A 83 5.56 -25.97 -6.47
N ALA A 84 6.22 -27.05 -6.06
CA ALA A 84 5.85 -27.77 -4.85
C ALA A 84 6.05 -26.96 -3.57
N SER A 85 7.07 -26.10 -3.54
CA SER A 85 7.34 -25.22 -2.41
C SER A 85 6.36 -24.03 -2.31
N GLU A 86 5.64 -23.70 -3.38
CA GLU A 86 4.64 -22.65 -3.39
C GLU A 86 3.29 -23.19 -2.88
N GLY A 87 2.83 -22.72 -1.72
CA GLY A 87 1.51 -23.06 -1.20
C GLY A 87 0.39 -22.45 -2.07
N LYS A 88 -0.81 -23.03 -1.98
CA LYS A 88 -1.99 -22.57 -2.75
C LYS A 88 -2.58 -21.24 -2.27
N ARG A 89 -2.02 -20.62 -1.24
CA ARG A 89 -2.50 -19.34 -0.69
C ARG A 89 -2.45 -18.21 -1.71
N ARG A 90 -1.34 -18.09 -2.46
CA ARG A 90 -1.20 -17.07 -3.52
C ARG A 90 -2.20 -17.28 -4.65
N GLU A 91 -2.41 -18.54 -5.03
CA GLU A 91 -3.43 -18.89 -6.01
C GLU A 91 -4.83 -18.49 -5.52
N LEU A 92 -5.16 -18.79 -4.26
CA LEU A 92 -6.42 -18.37 -3.63
C LEU A 92 -6.63 -16.87 -3.74
N PHE A 93 -5.66 -16.05 -3.30
CA PHE A 93 -5.76 -14.61 -3.36
C PHE A 93 -5.83 -14.06 -4.79
N ASN A 94 -5.05 -14.63 -5.73
CA ASN A 94 -5.14 -14.28 -7.15
C ASN A 94 -6.55 -14.56 -7.72
N ARG A 95 -7.15 -15.68 -7.36
CA ARG A 95 -8.49 -16.02 -7.81
C ARG A 95 -9.57 -15.18 -7.12
N MET A 96 -9.42 -14.88 -5.83
CA MET A 96 -10.30 -13.90 -5.15
C MET A 96 -10.25 -12.52 -5.82
N ASN A 97 -9.10 -12.14 -6.39
CA ASN A 97 -8.97 -10.88 -7.13
C ASN A 97 -9.81 -10.81 -8.42
N MET A 98 -10.33 -11.94 -8.90
CA MET A 98 -11.25 -11.97 -10.05
C MET A 98 -12.67 -11.46 -9.70
N ALA A 99 -13.00 -11.33 -8.42
CA ALA A 99 -14.27 -10.78 -7.97
C ALA A 99 -14.42 -9.30 -8.40
N PRO A 100 -15.65 -8.81 -8.65
CA PRO A 100 -15.88 -7.37 -8.71
C PRO A 100 -15.31 -6.67 -7.47
N ASN A 101 -14.50 -5.63 -7.67
CA ASN A 101 -13.75 -4.94 -6.62
C ASN A 101 -12.77 -5.85 -5.83
N GLY A 102 -12.37 -7.00 -6.39
CA GLY A 102 -11.52 -7.99 -5.71
C GLY A 102 -10.23 -7.38 -5.15
N THR A 103 -9.54 -6.54 -5.91
CA THR A 103 -8.33 -5.84 -5.46
C THR A 103 -8.59 -5.01 -4.20
N SER A 104 -9.67 -4.23 -4.16
CA SER A 104 -10.05 -3.42 -3.00
C SER A 104 -10.34 -4.29 -1.77
N ILE A 105 -11.06 -5.39 -1.99
CA ILE A 105 -11.41 -6.33 -0.93
C ILE A 105 -10.16 -7.00 -0.34
N ILE A 106 -9.20 -7.38 -1.18
CA ILE A 106 -7.96 -8.02 -0.72
C ILE A 106 -7.03 -7.01 -0.03
N VAL A 107 -7.00 -5.75 -0.48
CA VAL A 107 -6.29 -4.68 0.26
C VAL A 107 -6.90 -4.52 1.66
N LYS A 108 -8.23 -4.52 1.77
CA LYS A 108 -8.93 -4.45 3.06
C LYS A 108 -8.72 -5.71 3.91
N LEU A 109 -8.72 -6.89 3.29
CA LEU A 109 -8.40 -8.16 3.94
C LEU A 109 -7.00 -8.10 4.57
N ARG A 110 -6.00 -7.57 3.85
CA ARG A 110 -4.65 -7.41 4.42
C ARG A 110 -4.62 -6.37 5.53
N GLU A 111 -5.40 -5.29 5.45
CA GLU A 111 -5.52 -4.34 6.56
C GLU A 111 -6.02 -5.03 7.83
N ASP A 112 -7.04 -5.90 7.72
CA ASP A 112 -7.55 -6.68 8.84
C ASP A 112 -6.49 -7.64 9.40
N LEU A 113 -5.76 -8.32 8.51
CA LEU A 113 -4.65 -9.21 8.89
C LEU A 113 -3.55 -8.45 9.66
N LEU A 114 -3.13 -7.27 9.18
CA LEU A 114 -2.07 -6.47 9.81
C LEU A 114 -2.39 -6.10 11.25
N LYS A 115 -3.68 -5.84 11.58
CA LYS A 115 -4.13 -5.55 12.94
C LYS A 115 -3.97 -6.74 13.89
N MET A 116 -3.97 -7.97 13.35
CA MET A 116 -3.90 -9.22 14.10
C MET A 116 -2.49 -9.78 14.24
N LEU A 117 -1.52 -9.34 13.42
CA LEU A 117 -0.16 -9.90 13.36
C LEU A 117 0.65 -9.73 14.64
N LYS A 118 0.34 -8.72 15.46
CA LYS A 118 1.05 -8.49 16.72
C LYS A 118 0.95 -9.70 17.63
N ASP A 119 -0.25 -10.26 17.73
CA ASP A 119 -0.58 -11.36 18.64
C ASP A 119 -0.60 -12.74 17.93
N ASN A 120 -0.52 -12.78 16.60
CA ASN A 120 -0.57 -14.01 15.79
C ASN A 120 0.60 -14.00 14.77
N LYS A 121 1.81 -14.24 15.26
CA LYS A 121 3.05 -14.17 14.46
C LYS A 121 3.13 -15.25 13.37
N ASP A 122 2.45 -16.36 13.54
CA ASP A 122 2.31 -17.46 12.58
C ASP A 122 1.59 -17.04 11.29
N LEU A 123 0.78 -16.00 11.34
CA LEU A 123 0.09 -15.45 10.16
C LEU A 123 0.98 -14.54 9.28
N ARG A 124 2.24 -14.30 9.65
CA ARG A 124 3.17 -13.47 8.84
C ARG A 124 3.37 -14.01 7.43
N VAL A 125 3.31 -15.32 7.27
CA VAL A 125 3.42 -15.94 5.94
C VAL A 125 2.29 -15.52 4.99
N LEU A 126 1.07 -15.27 5.53
CA LEU A 126 -0.02 -14.70 4.73
C LEU A 126 0.27 -13.24 4.32
N ASP A 127 0.85 -12.45 5.22
CA ASP A 127 1.29 -11.09 4.93
C ASP A 127 2.36 -11.07 3.83
N ASP A 128 3.32 -11.98 3.91
CA ASP A 128 4.38 -12.10 2.92
C ASP A 128 3.83 -12.53 1.55
N ASP A 129 2.88 -13.47 1.50
CA ASP A 129 2.20 -13.87 0.27
C ASP A 129 1.41 -12.70 -0.35
N LEU A 130 0.65 -11.97 0.44
CA LEU A 130 -0.09 -10.78 -0.02
C LEU A 130 0.85 -9.66 -0.48
N ARG A 131 1.94 -9.39 0.23
CA ARG A 131 2.95 -8.41 -0.19
C ARG A 131 3.62 -8.80 -1.50
N TYR A 132 3.88 -10.08 -1.71
CA TYR A 132 4.42 -10.57 -2.96
C TYR A 132 3.47 -10.26 -4.13
N LEU A 133 2.18 -10.57 -3.98
CA LEU A 133 1.15 -10.28 -5.00
C LEU A 133 1.00 -8.77 -5.23
N PHE A 134 0.97 -7.99 -4.18
CA PHE A 134 0.80 -6.53 -4.29
C PHE A 134 1.97 -5.83 -4.99
N LYS A 135 3.20 -6.36 -4.90
CA LYS A 135 4.33 -5.86 -5.70
C LYS A 135 4.07 -5.97 -7.21
N GLY A 136 3.35 -7.00 -7.64
CA GLY A 136 2.93 -7.16 -9.03
C GLY A 136 1.72 -6.28 -9.37
N TRP A 137 0.65 -6.36 -8.57
CA TRP A 137 -0.61 -5.64 -8.85
C TRP A 137 -0.47 -4.13 -8.78
N PHE A 138 0.30 -3.61 -7.82
CA PHE A 138 0.57 -2.18 -7.62
C PHE A 138 1.94 -1.76 -8.19
N ASN A 139 2.41 -2.43 -9.25
CA ASN A 139 3.58 -1.99 -9.96
C ASN A 139 3.37 -0.57 -10.51
N PRO A 140 4.35 0.34 -10.42
CA PRO A 140 4.23 1.71 -10.90
C PRO A 140 3.74 1.86 -12.35
N GLY A 141 3.96 0.84 -13.20
CA GLY A 141 3.45 0.81 -14.57
C GLY A 141 1.92 0.72 -14.68
N PHE A 142 1.24 0.27 -13.63
CA PHE A 142 -0.22 0.20 -13.57
C PHE A 142 -0.85 1.38 -12.81
N LEU A 143 -0.02 2.21 -12.17
CA LEU A 143 -0.50 3.35 -11.39
C LEU A 143 -0.60 4.60 -12.27
N LYS A 144 -1.73 5.31 -12.15
CA LYS A 144 -1.93 6.60 -12.77
C LYS A 144 -1.54 7.70 -11.80
N LEU A 145 -0.58 8.56 -12.20
CA LEU A 145 -0.29 9.77 -11.46
C LEU A 145 -1.29 10.86 -11.86
N GLU A 146 -1.92 11.47 -10.88
CA GLU A 146 -2.84 12.59 -11.09
C GLU A 146 -2.42 13.79 -10.25
N LYS A 147 -2.46 14.97 -10.85
CA LYS A 147 -2.35 16.24 -10.16
C LYS A 147 -3.69 16.52 -9.48
N ILE A 148 -3.65 16.74 -8.18
CA ILE A 148 -4.83 17.10 -7.40
C ILE A 148 -4.97 18.62 -7.40
N THR A 149 -6.15 19.06 -7.81
CA THR A 149 -6.51 20.48 -7.86
C THR A 149 -7.86 20.70 -7.19
N TRP A 150 -8.29 21.94 -7.08
CA TRP A 150 -9.61 22.23 -6.54
C TRP A 150 -10.77 21.71 -7.43
N ASP A 151 -10.49 21.43 -8.72
CA ASP A 151 -11.44 20.86 -9.67
C ASP A 151 -11.48 19.32 -9.61
N SER A 152 -10.68 18.70 -8.76
CA SER A 152 -10.74 17.26 -8.52
C SER A 152 -12.07 16.86 -7.87
N LYS A 153 -12.50 15.60 -8.08
CA LYS A 153 -13.75 15.09 -7.48
C LYS A 153 -13.79 15.35 -5.97
N ALA A 154 -14.91 15.87 -5.45
CA ALA A 154 -15.10 16.13 -4.04
C ALA A 154 -14.80 14.89 -3.16
N ALA A 155 -15.23 13.71 -3.62
CA ALA A 155 -14.95 12.45 -2.94
C ALA A 155 -13.43 12.16 -2.77
N VAL A 156 -12.61 12.55 -3.74
CA VAL A 156 -11.14 12.44 -3.66
C VAL A 156 -10.60 13.47 -2.65
N LEU A 157 -11.09 14.71 -2.70
CA LEU A 157 -10.66 15.77 -1.79
C LEU A 157 -10.95 15.42 -0.31
N GLU A 158 -12.12 14.88 -0.02
CA GLU A 158 -12.48 14.39 1.31
C GLU A 158 -11.55 13.26 1.79
N LYS A 159 -11.23 12.32 0.90
CA LYS A 159 -10.31 11.22 1.22
C LYS A 159 -8.89 11.72 1.50
N ILE A 160 -8.41 12.73 0.77
CA ILE A 160 -7.12 13.37 1.03
C ILE A 160 -7.08 13.97 2.44
N ILE A 161 -8.11 14.71 2.86
CA ILE A 161 -8.20 15.24 4.23
C ILE A 161 -8.13 14.10 5.24
N LYS A 162 -8.88 13.03 5.02
CA LYS A 162 -8.92 11.86 5.91
C LYS A 162 -7.60 11.13 6.02
N TYR A 163 -6.85 11.03 4.91
CA TYR A 163 -5.63 10.22 4.82
C TYR A 163 -4.35 11.00 5.14
N GLU A 164 -4.40 12.34 5.20
CA GLU A 164 -3.22 13.13 5.56
C GLU A 164 -2.86 12.94 7.04
N ARG A 165 -1.72 12.28 7.28
CA ARG A 165 -1.26 11.91 8.63
C ARG A 165 0.01 12.64 9.07
N VAL A 166 0.75 13.21 8.13
CA VAL A 166 2.02 13.90 8.42
C VAL A 166 1.72 15.32 8.90
N HIS A 167 0.88 16.03 8.16
CA HIS A 167 0.47 17.41 8.48
C HIS A 167 -1.04 17.52 8.29
N GLN A 168 -1.80 17.14 9.31
CA GLN A 168 -3.26 17.08 9.27
C GLN A 168 -3.89 18.30 8.59
N ILE A 169 -4.87 18.03 7.74
CA ILE A 169 -5.71 19.03 7.07
C ILE A 169 -7.01 19.11 7.85
N LYS A 170 -7.30 20.27 8.42
CA LYS A 170 -8.45 20.45 9.33
C LYS A 170 -9.79 20.43 8.60
N ASP A 171 -9.82 21.08 7.44
CA ASP A 171 -11.05 21.31 6.67
C ASP A 171 -10.76 21.58 5.19
N MET A 172 -11.82 21.74 4.41
CA MET A 172 -11.75 22.09 2.98
C MET A 172 -11.08 23.42 2.72
N THR A 173 -11.16 24.40 3.64
CA THR A 173 -10.53 25.73 3.48
C THR A 173 -9.02 25.59 3.54
N GLU A 174 -8.53 24.81 4.49
CA GLU A 174 -7.09 24.50 4.57
C GLU A 174 -6.61 23.69 3.37
N LEU A 175 -7.38 22.69 2.92
CA LEU A 175 -7.04 21.95 1.71
C LEU A 175 -6.96 22.87 0.49
N LYS A 176 -7.93 23.76 0.28
CA LYS A 176 -7.92 24.73 -0.81
C LYS A 176 -6.64 25.57 -0.81
N ARG A 177 -6.18 26.00 0.35
CA ARG A 177 -4.92 26.73 0.48
C ARG A 177 -3.71 25.87 0.07
N ARG A 178 -3.71 24.56 0.41
CA ARG A 178 -2.63 23.62 0.02
C ARG A 178 -2.68 23.22 -1.46
N LEU A 179 -3.72 23.61 -2.17
CA LEU A 179 -3.87 23.44 -3.62
C LEU A 179 -3.62 24.77 -4.37
N GLY A 180 -3.09 25.80 -3.71
CA GLY A 180 -2.80 27.11 -4.29
C GLY A 180 -1.68 27.09 -5.34
N GLU A 181 -1.44 28.26 -5.98
CA GLU A 181 -0.48 28.40 -7.08
C GLU A 181 0.96 28.07 -6.66
N ASP A 182 1.33 28.34 -5.40
CA ASP A 182 2.63 28.03 -4.81
C ASP A 182 2.75 26.59 -4.31
N ARG A 183 1.81 25.73 -4.69
CA ARG A 183 1.72 24.33 -4.26
C ARG A 183 1.53 23.39 -5.44
N ARG A 184 1.99 22.15 -5.23
CA ARG A 184 1.67 21.04 -6.10
C ARG A 184 1.28 19.85 -5.26
N PHE A 185 0.22 19.19 -5.67
CA PHE A 185 -0.30 18.03 -5.00
C PHE A 185 -0.49 16.92 -6.03
N PHE A 186 0.13 15.76 -5.81
CA PHE A 186 0.01 14.62 -6.71
C PHE A 186 -0.34 13.37 -5.94
N SER A 187 -1.12 12.51 -6.57
CA SER A 187 -1.48 11.21 -6.02
C SER A 187 -1.40 10.12 -7.07
N TYR A 188 -1.01 8.92 -6.65
CA TYR A 188 -1.21 7.72 -7.44
C TYR A 188 -2.58 7.12 -7.19
N PHE A 189 -3.21 6.71 -8.30
CA PHE A 189 -4.45 5.93 -8.33
C PHE A 189 -4.21 4.61 -9.05
N HIS A 190 -5.04 3.61 -8.74
CA HIS A 190 -5.05 2.32 -9.41
C HIS A 190 -6.42 2.08 -10.05
N PRO A 191 -6.52 1.59 -11.30
CA PRO A 191 -7.80 1.38 -11.99
C PRO A 191 -8.80 0.50 -11.22
N ALA A 192 -8.30 -0.47 -10.43
CA ALA A 192 -9.14 -1.33 -9.61
C ALA A 192 -9.55 -0.73 -8.25
N LEU A 193 -9.15 0.52 -7.95
CA LEU A 193 -9.46 1.25 -6.72
C LEU A 193 -10.00 2.63 -7.11
N GLU A 194 -11.20 2.67 -7.68
CA GLU A 194 -11.80 3.88 -8.22
C GLU A 194 -11.91 4.97 -7.16
N ASP A 195 -11.42 6.18 -7.50
CA ASP A 195 -11.42 7.36 -6.62
C ASP A 195 -10.74 7.15 -5.25
N GLU A 196 -9.91 6.08 -5.10
CA GLU A 196 -9.12 5.83 -3.90
C GLU A 196 -7.67 6.23 -4.13
N PRO A 197 -7.16 7.31 -3.50
CA PRO A 197 -5.75 7.62 -3.52
C PRO A 197 -4.97 6.51 -2.81
N ILE A 198 -3.85 6.09 -3.43
CA ILE A 198 -2.98 5.05 -2.88
C ILE A 198 -1.89 5.66 -2.02
N ILE A 199 -1.23 6.66 -2.58
CA ILE A 199 -0.20 7.45 -1.92
C ILE A 199 -0.21 8.83 -2.56
N PHE A 200 -0.06 9.87 -1.76
CA PHE A 200 0.07 11.22 -2.29
C PHE A 200 1.25 11.98 -1.70
N VAL A 201 1.62 13.03 -2.41
CA VAL A 201 2.70 13.93 -2.02
C VAL A 201 2.26 15.37 -2.16
N GLN A 202 2.66 16.18 -1.17
CA GLN A 202 2.49 17.64 -1.18
C GLN A 202 3.84 18.32 -1.36
N VAL A 203 3.89 19.27 -2.28
CA VAL A 203 5.09 20.01 -2.65
C VAL A 203 4.83 21.50 -2.52
N ALA A 204 5.73 22.21 -1.86
CA ALA A 204 5.75 23.66 -1.82
C ALA A 204 6.78 24.19 -2.83
N LEU A 205 6.39 25.18 -3.61
CA LEU A 205 7.32 25.94 -4.47
C LEU A 205 7.92 27.08 -3.63
N THR A 206 9.24 27.12 -3.54
CA THR A 206 9.96 28.03 -2.64
C THR A 206 11.13 28.70 -3.35
N LYS A 207 11.68 29.76 -2.76
CA LYS A 207 12.99 30.30 -3.10
C LYS A 207 14.02 29.67 -2.17
N GLY A 208 14.86 28.78 -2.72
CA GLY A 208 15.73 27.93 -1.92
C GLY A 208 15.01 26.81 -1.16
N LEU A 209 15.75 25.91 -0.54
CA LEU A 209 15.21 24.79 0.22
C LEU A 209 14.40 25.26 1.43
N GLY A 210 13.22 24.68 1.59
CA GLY A 210 12.37 24.88 2.78
C GLY A 210 13.09 24.41 4.03
N LYS A 211 13.18 25.26 5.05
CA LYS A 211 13.89 24.97 6.31
C LYS A 211 12.95 24.62 7.47
N SER A 212 11.70 24.99 7.37
CA SER A 212 10.72 24.84 8.46
C SER A 212 9.35 24.54 7.89
N ILE A 213 8.70 23.52 8.45
CA ILE A 213 7.32 23.18 8.08
C ILE A 213 6.35 24.30 8.48
N GLN A 214 6.61 24.99 9.60
CA GLN A 214 5.78 26.09 10.07
C GLN A 214 5.79 27.26 9.07
N GLU A 215 6.94 27.54 8.44
CA GLU A 215 7.04 28.57 7.39
C GLU A 215 6.34 28.10 6.11
N LEU A 216 6.51 26.85 5.72
CA LEU A 216 5.83 26.29 4.54
C LEU A 216 4.31 26.29 4.69
N MET A 217 3.79 26.16 5.92
CA MET A 217 2.34 26.13 6.17
C MET A 217 1.72 27.51 6.26
N LYS A 218 2.50 28.59 6.42
CA LYS A 218 1.96 29.95 6.45
C LYS A 218 1.40 30.37 5.08
N PRO A 219 0.33 31.15 5.02
CA PRO A 219 -0.09 31.80 3.78
C PRO A 219 1.05 32.71 3.30
N LYS A 220 1.45 32.58 2.04
CA LYS A 220 2.36 33.56 1.43
C LYS A 220 1.56 34.70 0.86
N ASN A 221 2.02 35.92 1.06
CA ASN A 221 1.54 37.10 0.31
C ASN A 221 1.98 36.92 -1.14
N ASN A 222 1.08 37.22 -2.10
CA ASN A 222 1.22 36.99 -3.55
C ASN A 222 2.42 37.70 -4.23
N GLU A 223 3.36 38.24 -3.49
CA GLU A 223 4.46 39.06 -4.02
C GLU A 223 5.69 38.28 -4.48
N GLU A 224 5.88 37.05 -4.04
CA GLU A 224 7.02 36.23 -4.46
C GLU A 224 6.67 35.28 -5.62
N LYS A 225 6.78 35.79 -6.86
CA LYS A 225 6.56 34.98 -8.07
C LYS A 225 7.79 34.23 -8.60
N SER A 226 8.95 34.30 -7.95
CA SER A 226 10.16 33.64 -8.40
C SER A 226 10.51 32.43 -7.53
N TYR A 227 9.96 31.27 -7.85
CA TYR A 227 10.34 29.99 -7.25
C TYR A 227 11.51 29.37 -8.02
N ASP A 228 12.46 28.76 -7.33
CA ASP A 228 13.59 28.01 -7.92
C ASP A 228 13.69 26.58 -7.37
N THR A 229 12.88 26.26 -6.36
CA THR A 229 12.98 25.03 -5.58
C THR A 229 11.59 24.42 -5.35
N ALA A 230 11.51 23.08 -5.46
CA ALA A 230 10.35 22.30 -5.06
C ALA A 230 10.68 21.51 -3.79
N THR A 231 10.00 21.81 -2.70
CA THR A 231 10.18 21.18 -1.39
C THR A 231 9.03 20.19 -1.12
N PHE A 232 9.34 18.91 -1.10
CA PHE A 232 8.43 17.82 -0.75
C PHE A 232 8.30 17.77 0.78
N TYR A 233 7.14 18.12 1.33
CA TYR A 233 6.99 18.26 2.77
C TYR A 233 5.99 17.27 3.40
N SER A 234 5.17 16.59 2.60
CA SER A 234 4.30 15.52 3.08
C SER A 234 4.23 14.40 2.05
N ILE A 235 4.37 13.16 2.51
CA ILE A 235 4.16 11.95 1.72
C ILE A 235 3.30 11.03 2.59
N SER A 236 2.05 10.77 2.17
CA SER A 236 1.08 10.02 2.94
C SER A 236 0.61 8.79 2.19
N ASN A 237 0.82 7.60 2.78
CA ASN A 237 0.19 6.37 2.33
C ASN A 237 -1.27 6.37 2.76
N CYS A 238 -2.19 6.14 1.82
CA CYS A 238 -3.62 6.21 2.06
C CYS A 238 -4.22 4.86 2.43
N GLN A 239 -3.64 3.77 1.94
CA GLN A 239 -4.16 2.41 2.10
C GLN A 239 -3.32 1.63 3.12
N GLU A 240 -3.84 1.39 4.31
CA GLU A 240 -3.13 0.62 5.36
C GLU A 240 -2.79 -0.79 4.87
N GLY A 241 -3.68 -1.40 4.09
CA GLY A 241 -3.45 -2.70 3.47
C GLY A 241 -2.26 -2.72 2.49
N LEU A 242 -1.78 -1.57 2.00
CA LEU A 242 -0.58 -1.45 1.18
C LEU A 242 0.68 -1.06 1.98
N SER A 243 0.61 -1.05 3.31
CA SER A 243 1.77 -0.78 4.16
C SER A 243 2.95 -1.67 3.78
N ARG A 244 4.16 -1.07 3.72
CA ARG A 244 5.42 -1.73 3.30
C ARG A 244 5.45 -2.22 1.83
N VAL A 245 4.51 -1.82 0.99
CA VAL A 245 4.64 -1.88 -0.47
C VAL A 245 5.34 -0.59 -0.89
N THR A 246 6.53 -0.70 -1.50
CA THR A 246 7.42 0.44 -1.74
C THR A 246 6.95 1.26 -2.95
N LEU A 247 6.19 2.32 -2.71
CA LEU A 247 5.67 3.22 -3.74
C LEU A 247 6.24 4.64 -3.65
N GLY A 248 6.66 5.09 -2.46
CA GLY A 248 7.03 6.48 -2.19
C GLY A 248 8.20 7.00 -3.03
N ASN A 249 9.29 6.25 -3.13
CA ASN A 249 10.45 6.63 -3.94
C ASN A 249 10.11 6.83 -5.42
N PHE A 250 9.21 6.01 -5.93
CA PHE A 250 8.78 6.09 -7.32
C PHE A 250 7.89 7.31 -7.55
N LEU A 251 7.00 7.60 -6.60
CA LEU A 251 6.14 8.78 -6.63
C LEU A 251 6.98 10.07 -6.68
N ILE A 252 7.96 10.21 -5.78
CA ILE A 252 8.82 11.40 -5.74
C ILE A 252 9.51 11.62 -7.09
N LYS A 253 10.15 10.60 -7.64
CA LYS A 253 10.85 10.70 -8.92
C LYS A 253 9.91 11.10 -10.06
N ARG A 254 8.74 10.50 -10.12
CA ARG A 254 7.75 10.84 -11.16
C ARG A 254 7.25 12.27 -11.02
N VAL A 255 6.98 12.71 -9.80
CA VAL A 255 6.54 14.09 -9.53
C VAL A 255 7.63 15.11 -9.84
N VAL A 256 8.91 14.78 -9.64
CA VAL A 256 10.03 15.64 -10.09
C VAL A 256 9.95 15.88 -11.59
N PHE A 257 9.74 14.83 -12.40
CA PHE A 257 9.58 14.98 -13.86
C PHE A 257 8.39 15.85 -14.22
N GLU A 258 7.21 15.61 -13.62
CA GLU A 258 6.01 16.42 -13.88
C GLU A 258 6.21 17.91 -13.55
N ILE A 259 6.89 18.19 -12.44
CA ILE A 259 7.21 19.58 -12.03
C ILE A 259 8.24 20.20 -13.01
N GLN A 260 9.24 19.45 -13.44
CA GLN A 260 10.24 19.97 -14.40
C GLN A 260 9.64 20.26 -15.78
N GLU A 261 8.66 19.46 -16.23
CA GLU A 261 7.92 19.72 -17.47
C GLU A 261 7.00 20.95 -17.34
N GLU A 262 6.27 21.07 -16.20
CA GLU A 262 5.35 22.20 -15.97
C GLU A 262 6.10 23.51 -15.69
N LEU A 263 7.20 23.44 -14.93
CA LEU A 263 7.97 24.59 -14.43
C LEU A 263 9.48 24.39 -14.70
N PRO A 264 9.95 24.59 -15.95
CA PRO A 264 11.34 24.31 -16.32
C PRO A 264 12.39 25.14 -15.58
N HIS A 265 11.99 26.24 -14.93
CA HIS A 265 12.87 27.09 -14.13
C HIS A 265 13.14 26.51 -12.72
N ILE A 266 12.36 25.53 -12.24
CA ILE A 266 12.61 24.83 -10.98
C ILE A 266 13.79 23.87 -11.18
N LYS A 267 14.89 24.12 -10.52
CA LYS A 267 16.14 23.35 -10.63
C LYS A 267 16.48 22.55 -9.37
N ASN A 268 15.98 22.99 -8.24
CA ASN A 268 16.30 22.40 -6.95
C ASN A 268 15.11 21.60 -6.43
N PHE A 269 15.39 20.39 -5.94
CA PHE A 269 14.41 19.49 -5.36
C PHE A 269 14.90 19.00 -3.99
N GLY A 270 14.09 19.08 -2.98
CA GLY A 270 14.43 18.63 -1.64
C GLY A 270 13.24 18.05 -0.89
N THR A 271 13.51 17.21 0.11
CA THR A 271 12.50 16.71 1.04
C THR A 271 12.67 17.33 2.41
N LEU A 272 11.56 17.71 3.03
CA LEU A 272 11.51 18.09 4.43
C LEU A 272 10.69 17.03 5.16
N SER A 273 11.40 16.05 5.72
CA SER A 273 10.78 14.86 6.33
C SER A 273 11.01 14.86 7.85
N PRO A 274 10.01 14.49 8.66
CA PRO A 274 10.21 14.26 10.08
C PRO A 274 11.16 13.07 10.29
N ILE A 275 11.92 13.11 11.39
CA ILE A 275 12.70 11.97 11.88
C ILE A 275 11.94 11.39 13.08
N PRO A 276 11.15 10.32 12.90
CA PRO A 276 10.37 9.74 13.99
C PRO A 276 11.27 9.27 15.15
N GLY A 277 10.87 9.61 16.38
CA GLY A 277 11.61 9.22 17.59
C GLY A 277 12.91 9.99 17.87
N PHE A 278 13.30 10.94 16.98
CA PHE A 278 14.56 11.69 17.20
C PHE A 278 14.48 12.57 18.45
N ALA A 279 13.37 13.28 18.67
CA ALA A 279 13.19 14.11 19.85
C ALA A 279 13.24 13.30 21.14
N ASP A 280 12.54 12.17 21.16
CA ASP A 280 12.56 11.26 22.32
C ASP A 280 13.97 10.70 22.58
N TRP A 281 14.64 10.24 21.52
CA TRP A 281 16.03 9.77 21.61
C TRP A 281 16.96 10.87 22.13
N PHE A 282 16.83 12.11 21.63
CA PHE A 282 17.66 13.23 22.05
C PHE A 282 17.43 13.61 23.52
N THR A 283 16.18 13.53 23.98
CA THR A 283 15.82 13.82 25.38
C THR A 283 16.44 12.80 26.37
N TYR A 284 16.65 11.55 25.93
CA TYR A 284 17.29 10.50 26.76
C TYR A 284 18.80 10.51 26.70
N LEU A 285 19.44 11.34 25.89
CA LEU A 285 20.88 11.48 25.90
C LEU A 285 21.34 12.23 27.16
N GLU A 286 22.25 11.61 27.90
CA GLU A 286 22.93 12.31 28.99
C GLU A 286 23.72 13.50 28.43
N GLU A 287 23.78 14.64 29.17
CA GLU A 287 24.48 15.85 28.74
C GLU A 287 25.94 15.62 28.34
N THR A 288 26.60 14.67 29.00
CA THR A 288 27.99 14.25 28.67
C THR A 288 28.11 13.58 27.30
N LYS A 289 27.08 12.85 26.84
CA LYS A 289 27.07 12.23 25.51
C LYS A 289 26.76 13.26 24.42
N ILE A 290 25.92 14.24 24.71
CA ILE A 290 25.59 15.32 23.77
C ILE A 290 26.85 16.16 23.44
N LYS A 291 27.69 16.49 24.45
CA LYS A 291 28.94 17.23 24.26
C LYS A 291 29.98 16.50 23.41
N ASN A 292 29.88 15.17 23.27
CA ASN A 292 30.77 14.39 22.43
C ASN A 292 30.27 14.19 20.99
N ILE A 293 29.04 14.63 20.68
CA ILE A 293 28.41 14.53 19.36
C ILE A 293 28.40 15.90 18.65
N LEU A 294 28.39 16.99 19.40
CA LEU A 294 28.50 18.37 18.92
C LEU A 294 29.95 18.84 18.95
#